data_906545caab0149a23beaff72792d91d5
#
_entry.id   906545caab0149a23beaff72792d91d5
#
_cell.length_a   1.000
_cell.length_b   1.000
_cell.length_c   1.000
_cell.angle_alpha   90.00
_cell.angle_beta   90.00
_cell.angle_gamma   90.00
#
_symmetry.space_group_name_H-M   'P 1'
#
loop_
_entity.id
_entity.type
_entity.pdbx_description
1 polymer ?
#
loop_
_entity_poly.entity_id
_entity_poly.type
_entity_poly.pdbx_seq_one_letter_code
_entity_poly.pdbx_strand_id
1 'polypeptide(L)'
;ALSVFDITYENRKICKPLDIVSVDVVAPVPLPHQPENYLINSNEYWVKIGECTLFDVLGVHPAETWPFIYGNLNPYVAGREIDAIGHSLILVKVSSLLISQTTNMCNKPKTKASFIYNRNWYNNMSVTDPQFYSIQNGTRFSNAYLVISLPDTPFPEDCYYKFVAQIYTP
;
A
#
# COMPACT_ATOMS: atom_id res chain seq x y z
N ALA A 1 -7.50 -10.96 4.42
CA ALA A 1 -6.08 -10.56 4.21
C ALA A 1 -5.29 -11.76 3.70
N LEU A 2 -4.36 -11.57 2.75
CA LEU A 2 -3.48 -12.62 2.25
C LEU A 2 -2.47 -13.03 3.33
N SER A 3 -2.25 -14.34 3.47
CA SER A 3 -1.17 -14.89 4.29
C SER A 3 0.12 -15.03 3.46
N VAL A 4 1.24 -15.27 4.13
CA VAL A 4 2.51 -15.58 3.43
C VAL A 4 2.37 -16.83 2.56
N PHE A 5 1.53 -17.78 2.97
CA PHE A 5 1.28 -19.00 2.19
C PHE A 5 0.57 -18.67 0.88
N ASP A 6 -0.42 -17.80 0.89
CA ASP A 6 -1.18 -17.41 -0.30
C ASP A 6 -0.32 -16.76 -1.39
N ILE A 7 0.73 -16.01 -1.00
CA ILE A 7 1.65 -15.32 -1.91
C ILE A 7 2.94 -16.11 -2.20
N THR A 8 2.96 -17.40 -1.88
CA THR A 8 4.11 -18.28 -2.11
C THR A 8 3.92 -19.05 -3.40
N TYR A 9 4.93 -19.06 -4.27
CA TYR A 9 4.95 -19.88 -5.47
C TYR A 9 5.22 -21.36 -5.16
N GLU A 10 4.91 -22.27 -6.09
CA GLU A 10 5.17 -23.71 -5.94
C GLU A 10 6.64 -24.02 -5.59
N ASN A 11 7.58 -23.24 -6.10
CA ASN A 11 9.02 -23.35 -5.79
C ASN A 11 9.42 -22.77 -4.42
N ARG A 12 8.46 -22.44 -3.56
CA ARG A 12 8.62 -21.87 -2.21
C ARG A 12 9.21 -20.46 -2.18
N LYS A 13 9.31 -19.76 -3.29
CA LYS A 13 9.67 -18.35 -3.32
C LYS A 13 8.42 -17.49 -3.06
N ILE A 14 8.60 -16.39 -2.34
CA ILE A 14 7.54 -15.43 -2.06
C ILE A 14 7.43 -14.45 -3.23
N CYS A 15 6.21 -14.16 -3.65
CA CYS A 15 5.89 -13.11 -4.61
C CYS A 15 6.47 -11.76 -4.15
N LYS A 16 7.07 -11.04 -5.08
CA LYS A 16 7.68 -9.74 -4.82
C LYS A 16 6.92 -8.64 -5.55
N PRO A 17 6.99 -7.39 -5.07
CA PRO A 17 6.55 -6.25 -5.86
C PRO A 17 7.19 -6.27 -7.26
N LEU A 18 6.39 -5.94 -8.28
CA LEU A 18 6.75 -5.96 -9.70
C LEU A 18 6.88 -7.36 -10.34
N ASP A 19 6.60 -8.44 -9.61
CA ASP A 19 6.32 -9.72 -10.26
C ASP A 19 4.97 -9.65 -10.99
N ILE A 20 4.92 -10.12 -12.23
CA ILE A 20 3.67 -10.35 -12.96
C ILE A 20 3.23 -11.77 -12.64
N VAL A 21 2.03 -11.90 -12.08
CA VAL A 21 1.54 -13.18 -11.57
C VAL A 21 0.18 -13.53 -12.14
N SER A 22 -0.06 -14.81 -12.33
CA SER A 22 -1.39 -15.39 -12.51
C SER A 22 -1.89 -15.92 -11.17
N VAL A 23 -3.09 -15.51 -10.80
CA VAL A 23 -3.75 -15.90 -9.54
C VAL A 23 -5.07 -16.55 -9.87
N ASP A 24 -5.31 -17.75 -9.33
CA ASP A 24 -6.61 -18.39 -9.44
C ASP A 24 -7.59 -17.75 -8.45
N VAL A 25 -8.74 -17.30 -8.97
CA VAL A 25 -9.76 -16.59 -8.20
C VAL A 25 -11.08 -17.34 -8.24
N VAL A 26 -11.76 -17.42 -7.10
CA VAL A 26 -13.03 -18.14 -6.94
C VAL A 26 -14.20 -17.24 -7.31
N ALA A 27 -14.23 -16.02 -6.79
CA ALA A 27 -15.33 -15.08 -7.00
C ALA A 27 -14.92 -13.64 -6.69
N PRO A 28 -15.57 -12.62 -7.29
CA PRO A 28 -15.45 -11.25 -6.82
C PRO A 28 -16.14 -11.11 -5.45
N VAL A 29 -15.52 -10.36 -4.55
CA VAL A 29 -16.04 -10.05 -3.20
C VAL A 29 -15.91 -8.55 -2.93
N PRO A 30 -16.55 -7.68 -3.76
CA PRO A 30 -16.35 -6.25 -3.71
C PRO A 30 -16.88 -5.65 -2.42
N LEU A 31 -16.14 -4.65 -1.90
CA LEU A 31 -16.65 -3.66 -0.96
C LEU A 31 -16.81 -2.32 -1.70
N PRO A 32 -17.65 -1.38 -1.21
CA PRO A 32 -17.82 -0.08 -1.86
C PRO A 32 -16.50 0.63 -2.17
N HIS A 33 -15.55 0.61 -1.23
CA HIS A 33 -14.21 1.21 -1.36
C HIS A 33 -13.13 0.24 -1.81
N GLN A 34 -13.47 -1.02 -2.08
CA GLN A 34 -12.57 -2.08 -2.58
C GLN A 34 -13.29 -2.93 -3.64
N PRO A 35 -13.75 -2.33 -4.74
CA PRO A 35 -14.45 -3.06 -5.79
C PRO A 35 -13.55 -4.08 -6.50
N GLU A 36 -12.23 -3.92 -6.38
CA GLU A 36 -11.19 -4.79 -6.94
C GLU A 36 -10.98 -6.11 -6.17
N ASN A 37 -11.66 -6.32 -5.05
CA ASN A 37 -11.45 -7.50 -4.23
C ASN A 37 -11.99 -8.79 -4.88
N TYR A 38 -11.15 -9.82 -4.82
CA TYR A 38 -11.49 -11.19 -5.21
C TYR A 38 -11.16 -12.17 -4.11
N LEU A 39 -11.98 -13.21 -3.97
CA LEU A 39 -11.66 -14.38 -3.19
C LEU A 39 -10.71 -15.25 -4.00
N ILE A 40 -9.49 -15.47 -3.49
CA ILE A 40 -8.50 -16.34 -4.13
C ILE A 40 -8.78 -17.81 -3.82
N ASN A 41 -8.34 -18.71 -4.70
CA ASN A 41 -8.27 -20.14 -4.42
C ASN A 41 -6.97 -20.44 -3.66
N SER A 42 -7.05 -20.53 -2.32
CA SER A 42 -5.88 -20.81 -1.47
C SER A 42 -5.34 -22.24 -1.59
N ASN A 43 -5.96 -23.11 -2.40
CA ASN A 43 -5.42 -24.44 -2.70
C ASN A 43 -4.45 -24.44 -3.90
N GLU A 44 -4.39 -23.34 -4.64
CA GLU A 44 -3.55 -23.18 -5.81
C GLU A 44 -2.43 -22.18 -5.56
N TYR A 45 -1.22 -22.50 -6.04
CA TYR A 45 -0.10 -21.59 -5.97
C TYR A 45 -0.24 -20.47 -7.01
N TRP A 46 0.21 -19.28 -6.65
CA TRP A 46 0.40 -18.22 -7.62
C TRP A 46 1.48 -18.60 -8.63
N VAL A 47 1.29 -18.27 -9.88
CA VAL A 47 2.24 -18.56 -10.95
C VAL A 47 2.89 -17.25 -11.40
N LYS A 48 4.22 -17.17 -11.24
CA LYS A 48 4.97 -16.05 -11.80
C LYS A 48 5.08 -16.23 -13.31
N ILE A 49 4.55 -15.26 -14.06
CA ILE A 49 4.57 -15.26 -15.54
C ILE A 49 5.55 -14.25 -16.13
N GLY A 50 6.09 -13.34 -15.30
CA GLY A 50 7.07 -12.35 -15.71
C GLY A 50 7.47 -11.40 -14.60
N GLU A 51 8.19 -10.37 -15.01
CA GLU A 51 8.55 -9.21 -14.18
C GLU A 51 8.30 -7.95 -14.98
N CYS A 52 7.95 -6.87 -14.30
CA CYS A 52 7.85 -5.54 -14.88
C CYS A 52 8.71 -4.54 -14.09
N THR A 53 8.88 -3.36 -14.65
CA THR A 53 9.51 -2.23 -13.96
C THR A 53 8.43 -1.28 -13.44
N LEU A 54 8.80 -0.38 -12.52
CA LEU A 54 7.90 0.71 -12.12
C LEU A 54 7.48 1.57 -13.31
N PHE A 55 8.36 1.74 -14.31
CA PHE A 55 8.04 2.47 -15.53
C PHE A 55 6.92 1.80 -16.33
N ASP A 56 6.93 0.47 -16.43
CA ASP A 56 5.87 -0.28 -17.09
C ASP A 56 4.53 -0.11 -16.36
N VAL A 57 4.56 -0.16 -15.01
CA VAL A 57 3.37 0.10 -14.19
C VAL A 57 2.83 1.51 -14.43
N LEU A 58 3.70 2.53 -14.42
CA LEU A 58 3.31 3.92 -14.67
C LEU A 58 2.76 4.15 -16.08
N GLY A 59 3.12 3.32 -17.04
CA GLY A 59 2.60 3.35 -18.41
C GLY A 59 1.13 2.92 -18.50
N VAL A 60 0.68 2.03 -17.61
CA VAL A 60 -0.71 1.51 -17.56
C VAL A 60 -1.52 2.16 -16.43
N HIS A 61 -0.87 2.49 -15.32
CA HIS A 61 -1.47 3.13 -14.14
C HIS A 61 -0.64 4.35 -13.76
N PRO A 62 -0.88 5.51 -14.38
CA PRO A 62 -0.19 6.75 -14.02
C PRO A 62 -0.40 7.07 -12.54
N ALA A 63 0.63 7.70 -11.94
CA ALA A 63 0.49 8.16 -10.57
C ALA A 63 -0.64 9.18 -10.46
N GLU A 64 -1.43 9.08 -9.37
CA GLU A 64 -2.55 9.97 -9.10
C GLU A 64 -2.08 11.43 -8.92
N THR A 65 -2.90 12.35 -9.41
CA THR A 65 -2.63 13.79 -9.34
C THR A 65 -3.69 14.56 -8.55
N TRP A 66 -4.52 13.86 -7.78
CA TRP A 66 -5.56 14.48 -6.97
C TRP A 66 -5.02 15.49 -5.97
N PRO A 67 -5.82 16.48 -5.56
CA PRO A 67 -5.37 17.47 -4.56
C PRO A 67 -4.93 16.83 -3.24
N PHE A 68 -5.61 15.78 -2.82
CA PHE A 68 -5.37 15.09 -1.55
C PHE A 68 -5.45 13.56 -1.72
N ILE A 69 -4.65 12.84 -0.96
CA ILE A 69 -4.72 11.37 -0.86
C ILE A 69 -6.06 11.00 -0.23
N TYR A 70 -6.91 10.29 -0.99
CA TYR A 70 -8.28 9.93 -0.57
C TYR A 70 -9.08 11.13 -0.03
N GLY A 71 -8.99 12.27 -0.71
CA GLY A 71 -9.83 13.44 -0.48
C GLY A 71 -9.51 14.30 0.73
N ASN A 72 -8.52 13.95 1.58
CA ASN A 72 -8.23 14.72 2.79
C ASN A 72 -6.76 14.61 3.26
N LEU A 73 -6.36 15.48 4.21
CA LEU A 73 -5.03 15.49 4.83
C LEU A 73 -4.92 14.58 6.06
N ASN A 74 -6.03 14.03 6.55
CA ASN A 74 -6.02 13.16 7.72
C ASN A 74 -5.26 11.86 7.42
N PRO A 75 -4.70 11.18 8.42
CA PRO A 75 -4.11 9.87 8.25
C PRO A 75 -5.15 8.76 8.01
N TYR A 76 -6.43 9.10 7.92
CA TYR A 76 -7.55 8.17 7.73
C TYR A 76 -8.66 8.81 6.88
N VAL A 77 -9.56 7.95 6.38
CA VAL A 77 -10.87 8.30 5.83
C VAL A 77 -11.92 7.94 6.88
N ALA A 78 -12.85 8.84 7.17
CA ALA A 78 -13.94 8.55 8.11
C ALA A 78 -14.95 7.58 7.45
N GLY A 79 -15.59 6.70 8.25
CA GLY A 79 -16.51 5.70 7.72
C GLY A 79 -17.66 6.29 6.91
N ARG A 80 -18.19 7.44 7.30
CA ARG A 80 -19.22 8.17 6.53
C ARG A 80 -18.76 8.61 5.13
N GLU A 81 -17.45 8.64 4.86
CA GLU A 81 -16.84 9.10 3.61
C GLU A 81 -16.32 7.92 2.78
N ILE A 82 -16.23 6.71 3.38
CA ILE A 82 -15.55 5.58 2.78
C ILE A 82 -16.24 5.07 1.51
N ASP A 83 -17.57 5.09 1.47
CA ASP A 83 -18.35 4.60 0.34
C ASP A 83 -18.21 5.48 -0.91
N ALA A 84 -17.73 6.72 -0.74
CA ALA A 84 -17.39 7.60 -1.85
C ALA A 84 -15.99 7.32 -2.44
N ILE A 85 -15.20 6.48 -1.79
CA ILE A 85 -13.87 6.06 -2.26
C ILE A 85 -14.07 4.86 -3.18
N GLY A 86 -13.82 5.02 -4.46
CA GLY A 86 -14.05 3.97 -5.47
C GLY A 86 -12.94 2.94 -5.61
N HIS A 87 -11.88 2.97 -4.77
CA HIS A 87 -10.73 2.05 -4.84
C HIS A 87 -9.88 2.16 -3.56
N SER A 88 -9.23 1.08 -3.19
CA SER A 88 -8.44 1.01 -1.96
C SER A 88 -6.94 1.16 -2.16
N LEU A 89 -6.46 1.11 -3.40
CA LEU A 89 -5.05 1.23 -3.75
C LEU A 89 -4.84 2.40 -4.71
N ILE A 90 -3.87 3.26 -4.40
CA ILE A 90 -3.43 4.33 -5.29
C ILE A 90 -1.91 4.41 -5.36
N LEU A 91 -1.38 4.78 -6.52
CA LEU A 91 0.02 5.08 -6.72
C LEU A 91 0.19 6.60 -6.77
N VAL A 92 1.04 7.15 -5.91
CA VAL A 92 1.31 8.59 -5.82
C VAL A 92 2.79 8.89 -5.96
N LYS A 93 3.14 9.99 -6.64
CA LYS A 93 4.50 10.52 -6.65
C LYS A 93 4.65 11.55 -5.54
N VAL A 94 5.66 11.37 -4.71
CA VAL A 94 5.92 12.24 -3.55
C VAL A 94 7.33 12.81 -3.59
N SER A 95 7.53 13.91 -2.86
CA SER A 95 8.85 14.50 -2.62
C SER A 95 9.14 14.57 -1.13
N SER A 96 10.43 14.76 -0.78
CA SER A 96 10.89 14.91 0.61
C SER A 96 10.43 13.77 1.53
N LEU A 97 10.47 12.52 1.04
CA LEU A 97 10.14 11.35 1.84
C LEU A 97 11.14 11.17 2.99
N LEU A 98 10.63 11.12 4.21
CA LEU A 98 11.35 10.82 5.44
C LEU A 98 10.82 9.51 6.03
N ILE A 99 11.70 8.55 6.27
CA ILE A 99 11.38 7.32 6.99
C ILE A 99 11.84 7.44 8.44
N SER A 100 10.94 7.16 9.36
CA SER A 100 11.21 7.19 10.81
C SER A 100 10.90 5.83 11.45
N GLN A 101 11.75 5.42 12.38
CA GLN A 101 11.50 4.26 13.23
C GLN A 101 10.99 4.74 14.59
N THR A 102 9.87 4.19 15.02
CA THR A 102 9.22 4.51 16.30
C THR A 102 8.83 3.24 17.03
N THR A 103 8.29 3.36 18.22
CA THR A 103 7.67 2.24 18.92
C THR A 103 6.22 2.59 19.25
N ASN A 104 5.33 1.60 19.26
CA ASN A 104 3.98 1.81 19.78
C ASN A 104 3.95 1.72 21.31
N MET A 105 2.78 1.90 21.92
CA MET A 105 2.57 1.82 23.37
C MET A 105 2.98 0.45 23.99
N CYS A 106 3.07 -0.61 23.17
CA CYS A 106 3.53 -1.92 23.59
C CYS A 106 5.03 -2.17 23.28
N ASN A 107 5.81 -1.12 23.03
CA ASN A 107 7.22 -1.17 22.64
C ASN A 107 7.51 -1.98 21.36
N LYS A 108 6.52 -2.22 20.52
CA LYS A 108 6.73 -2.87 19.22
C LYS A 108 7.24 -1.85 18.19
N PRO A 109 8.26 -2.18 17.39
CA PRO A 109 8.78 -1.29 16.38
C PRO A 109 7.71 -0.96 15.33
N LYS A 110 7.71 0.28 14.88
CA LYS A 110 6.83 0.80 13.83
C LYS A 110 7.63 1.69 12.90
N THR A 111 7.47 1.45 11.62
CA THR A 111 8.02 2.31 10.56
C THR A 111 6.97 3.32 10.13
N LYS A 112 7.39 4.57 10.01
CA LYS A 112 6.55 5.69 9.62
C LYS A 112 7.16 6.42 8.44
N ALA A 113 6.31 6.96 7.58
CA ALA A 113 6.69 7.81 6.46
C ALA A 113 6.05 9.19 6.61
N SER A 114 6.85 10.24 6.38
CA SER A 114 6.37 11.61 6.22
C SER A 114 6.86 12.13 4.88
N PHE A 115 6.01 12.82 4.12
CA PHE A 115 6.33 13.24 2.76
C PHE A 115 5.47 14.40 2.29
N ILE A 116 5.86 15.00 1.18
CA ILE A 116 5.08 16.02 0.49
C ILE A 116 4.41 15.39 -0.74
N TYR A 117 3.10 15.49 -0.80
CA TYR A 117 2.29 15.15 -1.96
C TYR A 117 1.47 16.36 -2.38
N ASN A 118 1.58 16.74 -3.63
CA ASN A 118 0.86 17.89 -4.22
C ASN A 118 0.90 19.15 -3.33
N ARG A 119 2.11 19.53 -2.85
CA ARG A 119 2.41 20.65 -1.92
C ARG A 119 1.84 20.49 -0.50
N ASN A 120 1.19 19.39 -0.19
CA ASN A 120 0.65 19.09 1.14
C ASN A 120 1.58 18.17 1.90
N TRP A 121 1.79 18.45 3.19
CA TRP A 121 2.58 17.60 4.07
C TRP A 121 1.72 16.52 4.71
N TYR A 122 2.10 15.26 4.49
CA TYR A 122 1.56 14.09 5.16
C TYR A 122 2.56 13.61 6.19
N ASN A 123 2.10 13.39 7.42
CA ASN A 123 2.98 13.13 8.55
C ASN A 123 2.70 11.78 9.22
N ASN A 124 3.77 11.04 9.53
CA ASN A 124 3.72 9.81 10.33
C ASN A 124 2.75 8.73 9.83
N MET A 125 2.56 8.59 8.51
CA MET A 125 1.79 7.48 7.95
C MET A 125 2.48 6.16 8.24
N SER A 126 1.70 5.14 8.62
CA SER A 126 2.25 3.80 8.89
C SER A 126 2.74 3.16 7.60
N VAL A 127 3.95 2.61 7.63
CA VAL A 127 4.55 1.84 6.53
C VAL A 127 4.35 0.35 6.82
N THR A 128 3.81 -0.36 5.83
CA THR A 128 3.64 -1.83 5.87
C THR A 128 4.54 -2.56 4.87
N ASP A 129 5.40 -1.83 4.15
CA ASP A 129 6.44 -2.38 3.28
C ASP A 129 7.57 -2.97 4.12
N PRO A 130 7.78 -4.31 4.11
CA PRO A 130 8.80 -4.95 4.93
C PRO A 130 10.23 -4.54 4.61
N GLN A 131 10.49 -4.08 3.38
CA GLN A 131 11.83 -3.66 2.96
C GLN A 131 12.32 -2.44 3.75
N PHE A 132 11.40 -1.67 4.32
CA PHE A 132 11.69 -0.46 5.09
C PHE A 132 11.71 -0.66 6.61
N TYR A 133 11.45 -1.88 7.12
CA TYR A 133 11.42 -2.12 8.57
C TYR A 133 12.79 -2.02 9.24
N SER A 134 13.88 -2.29 8.50
CA SER A 134 15.26 -2.24 9.02
C SER A 134 16.05 -1.03 8.52
N ILE A 135 15.43 -0.11 7.77
CA ILE A 135 16.12 1.07 7.28
C ILE A 135 16.50 2.00 8.45
N GLN A 136 17.62 2.70 8.31
CA GLN A 136 18.07 3.63 9.35
C GLN A 136 17.02 4.71 9.61
N ASN A 137 16.77 4.98 10.91
CA ASN A 137 15.88 6.05 11.34
C ASN A 137 16.36 7.41 10.79
N GLY A 138 15.44 8.18 10.23
CA GLY A 138 15.74 9.49 9.65
C GLY A 138 16.23 9.45 8.19
N THR A 139 16.22 8.28 7.54
CA THR A 139 16.56 8.16 6.11
C THR A 139 15.62 9.02 5.26
N ARG A 140 16.22 9.75 4.30
CA ARG A 140 15.50 10.69 3.42
C ARG A 140 15.72 10.35 1.96
N PHE A 141 14.65 10.56 1.17
CA PHE A 141 14.67 10.46 -0.28
C PHE A 141 14.08 11.75 -0.88
N SER A 142 14.71 12.31 -1.89
CA SER A 142 14.21 13.53 -2.55
C SER A 142 12.88 13.29 -3.26
N ASN A 143 12.73 12.12 -3.89
CA ASN A 143 11.52 11.67 -4.59
C ASN A 143 11.30 10.19 -4.35
N ALA A 144 10.04 9.78 -4.38
CA ALA A 144 9.63 8.38 -4.35
C ALA A 144 8.25 8.21 -5.00
N TYR A 145 7.91 6.96 -5.32
CA TYR A 145 6.53 6.56 -5.60
C TYR A 145 6.04 5.69 -4.45
N LEU A 146 4.84 5.97 -3.97
CA LEU A 146 4.23 5.24 -2.87
C LEU A 146 2.94 4.60 -3.34
N VAL A 147 2.74 3.33 -2.99
CA VAL A 147 1.41 2.72 -3.01
C VAL A 147 0.76 2.99 -1.66
N ILE A 148 -0.35 3.70 -1.68
CA ILE A 148 -1.16 3.96 -0.48
C ILE A 148 -2.37 3.05 -0.51
N SER A 149 -2.64 2.38 0.62
CA SER A 149 -3.77 1.46 0.76
C SER A 149 -4.70 1.87 1.89
N LEU A 150 -5.97 1.45 1.75
CA LEU A 150 -6.98 1.49 2.81
C LEU A 150 -7.30 0.04 3.26
N PRO A 151 -7.58 -0.19 4.55
CA PRO A 151 -8.00 -1.50 5.04
C PRO A 151 -9.44 -1.82 4.62
N ASP A 152 -9.82 -3.09 4.74
CA ASP A 152 -11.18 -3.58 4.51
C ASP A 152 -12.14 -3.19 5.63
N THR A 153 -11.63 -3.05 6.85
CA THR A 153 -12.40 -2.72 8.05
C THR A 153 -11.79 -1.53 8.80
N PRO A 154 -12.63 -0.68 9.43
CA PRO A 154 -12.12 0.45 10.21
C PRO A 154 -11.46 -0.01 11.51
N PHE A 155 -10.46 0.74 12.00
CA PHE A 155 -9.84 0.54 13.31
C PHE A 155 -8.90 1.71 13.67
N PRO A 156 -8.94 2.25 14.91
CA PRO A 156 -10.02 2.13 15.89
C PRO A 156 -11.23 2.99 15.48
N GLU A 157 -12.35 2.75 16.12
CA GLU A 157 -13.60 3.44 15.80
C GLU A 157 -13.96 3.36 14.31
N ASP A 158 -14.57 4.37 13.74
CA ASP A 158 -15.01 4.43 12.35
C ASP A 158 -13.95 5.09 11.44
N CYS A 159 -12.68 4.68 11.57
CA CYS A 159 -11.54 5.25 10.84
C CYS A 159 -10.84 4.21 9.98
N TYR A 160 -10.75 4.47 8.67
CA TYR A 160 -9.99 3.67 7.70
C TYR A 160 -8.61 4.32 7.50
N TYR A 161 -7.60 3.83 8.23
CA TYR A 161 -6.27 4.40 8.17
C TYR A 161 -5.58 4.19 6.83
N LYS A 162 -4.91 5.22 6.35
CA LYS A 162 -4.08 5.18 5.14
C LYS A 162 -2.72 4.57 5.49
N PHE A 163 -2.32 3.53 4.76
CA PHE A 163 -1.03 2.86 4.93
C PHE A 163 -0.15 3.10 3.70
N VAL A 164 1.14 3.28 3.92
CA VAL A 164 2.15 3.19 2.86
C VAL A 164 2.47 1.71 2.69
N ALA A 165 1.85 1.07 1.70
CA ALA A 165 1.93 -0.36 1.45
C ALA A 165 3.20 -0.77 0.71
N GLN A 166 3.70 0.11 -0.18
CA GLN A 166 4.94 -0.12 -0.94
C GLN A 166 5.62 1.22 -1.20
N ILE A 167 6.96 1.20 -1.21
CA ILE A 167 7.81 2.37 -1.49
C ILE A 167 8.77 2.01 -2.62
N TYR A 168 8.76 2.82 -3.67
CA TYR A 168 9.72 2.75 -4.77
C TYR A 168 10.58 4.01 -4.73
N THR A 169 11.87 3.85 -4.45
CA THR A 169 12.88 4.91 -4.51
C THR A 169 13.70 4.80 -5.79
N PRO A 170 14.28 5.90 -6.31
CA PRO A 170 15.19 5.86 -7.44
C PRO A 170 16.41 4.98 -7.18
#